data_6ab4a78c30a4dc14c9d1087221682ca0
#
_entry.id   6ab4a78c30a4dc14c9d1087221682ca0
#
_cell.length_a   1.000
_cell.length_b   1.000
_cell.length_c   1.000
_cell.angle_alpha   90.00
_cell.angle_beta   90.00
_cell.angle_gamma   90.00
#
_symmetry.space_group_name_H-M   'P 1'
#
loop_
_entity.id
_entity.type
_entity.pdbx_description
1 polymer ?
#
loop_
_entity_poly.entity_id
_entity_poly.type
_entity_poly.pdbx_seq_one_letter_code
_entity_poly.pdbx_strand_id
1 'polypeptide(L)'
;MLCSQCGATNEPNVQFCTYCGSNLQKILSKSIESPTDASAVVVNNTLVWWLAFTPIIGVVVAGLLAALTRKHISYFWWVTLILNIGLSMFDEQMLKKAGHDTEKMGGAWLVPVYLYKRAQVLNQNNAYFIVWTVLFVLTLLSDL
;
A
#
# COMPACT_ATOMS: atom_id res chain seq x y z
N MET A 1 -34.32 -23.52 -2.89
CA MET A 1 -32.93 -23.37 -2.42
C MET A 1 -32.60 -24.40 -1.35
N LEU A 2 -31.34 -24.83 -1.23
CA LEU A 2 -30.94 -25.83 -0.22
C LEU A 2 -30.59 -25.15 1.11
N CYS A 3 -31.07 -25.71 2.21
CA CYS A 3 -30.71 -25.23 3.54
C CYS A 3 -29.30 -25.76 3.93
N SER A 4 -28.35 -24.87 4.25
CA SER A 4 -26.98 -25.27 4.61
C SER A 4 -26.87 -25.92 6.00
N GLN A 5 -27.91 -25.80 6.84
CA GLN A 5 -27.93 -26.42 8.18
C GLN A 5 -28.42 -27.86 8.17
N CYS A 6 -29.41 -28.18 7.35
CA CYS A 6 -30.03 -29.52 7.37
C CYS A 6 -30.10 -30.19 5.98
N GLY A 7 -29.66 -29.53 4.90
CA GLY A 7 -29.68 -30.07 3.55
C GLY A 7 -31.07 -30.16 2.90
N ALA A 8 -32.15 -29.67 3.56
CA ALA A 8 -33.50 -29.73 3.01
C ALA A 8 -33.71 -28.72 1.90
N THR A 9 -34.45 -29.12 0.85
CA THR A 9 -34.84 -28.24 -0.26
C THR A 9 -36.04 -27.40 0.15
N ASN A 10 -35.93 -26.08 0.00
CA ASN A 10 -36.98 -25.10 0.29
C ASN A 10 -37.33 -24.32 -0.96
N GLU A 11 -38.55 -23.76 -1.00
CA GLU A 11 -38.98 -22.89 -2.09
C GLU A 11 -38.12 -21.60 -2.17
N PRO A 12 -37.98 -21.02 -3.36
CA PRO A 12 -37.32 -19.71 -3.48
C PRO A 12 -38.11 -18.64 -2.70
N ASN A 13 -37.39 -17.74 -2.01
CA ASN A 13 -37.91 -16.60 -1.22
C ASN A 13 -38.51 -16.92 0.18
N VAL A 14 -38.36 -18.14 0.72
CA VAL A 14 -38.75 -18.38 2.14
C VAL A 14 -37.67 -17.84 3.07
N GLN A 15 -38.11 -17.18 4.17
CA GLN A 15 -37.21 -16.60 5.15
C GLN A 15 -36.63 -17.62 6.12
N PHE A 16 -37.35 -18.70 6.38
CA PHE A 16 -36.99 -19.75 7.33
C PHE A 16 -37.12 -21.12 6.68
N CYS A 17 -36.19 -22.01 7.02
CA CYS A 17 -36.26 -23.40 6.57
C CYS A 17 -37.49 -24.09 7.15
N THR A 18 -38.29 -24.70 6.31
CA THR A 18 -39.53 -25.40 6.73
C THR A 18 -39.25 -26.67 7.54
N TYR A 19 -38.01 -27.22 7.49
CA TYR A 19 -37.60 -28.42 8.21
C TYR A 19 -36.92 -28.14 9.54
N CYS A 20 -35.96 -27.19 9.61
CA CYS A 20 -35.18 -26.94 10.82
C CYS A 20 -35.35 -25.55 11.42
N GLY A 21 -36.17 -24.70 10.81
CA GLY A 21 -36.47 -23.33 11.31
C GLY A 21 -35.29 -22.34 11.18
N SER A 22 -34.16 -22.74 10.58
CA SER A 22 -33.01 -21.82 10.40
C SER A 22 -33.35 -20.68 9.44
N ASN A 23 -32.86 -19.47 9.74
CA ASN A 23 -33.09 -18.29 8.91
C ASN A 23 -32.24 -18.37 7.63
N LEU A 24 -32.88 -18.55 6.49
CA LEU A 24 -32.25 -18.71 5.19
C LEU A 24 -31.76 -17.37 4.60
N GLN A 25 -32.37 -16.25 4.97
CA GLN A 25 -31.92 -14.93 4.55
C GLN A 25 -30.59 -14.53 5.20
N LYS A 26 -30.36 -14.89 6.46
CA LYS A 26 -29.09 -14.62 7.15
C LYS A 26 -27.96 -15.47 6.57
N ILE A 27 -28.27 -16.59 5.94
CA ILE A 27 -27.31 -17.46 5.26
C ILE A 27 -26.99 -16.92 3.86
N LEU A 28 -27.99 -16.39 3.15
CA LEU A 28 -27.76 -15.70 1.86
C LEU A 28 -26.97 -14.40 2.03
N SER A 29 -27.27 -13.59 3.05
CA SER A 29 -26.47 -12.39 3.33
C SER A 29 -25.04 -12.74 3.73
N LYS A 30 -24.82 -13.84 4.46
CA LYS A 30 -23.48 -14.33 4.83
C LYS A 30 -22.72 -15.00 3.68
N SER A 31 -23.41 -15.53 2.66
CA SER A 31 -22.77 -16.07 1.45
C SER A 31 -22.54 -15.03 0.36
N ILE A 32 -23.21 -13.86 0.46
CA ILE A 32 -22.94 -12.66 -0.36
C ILE A 32 -21.89 -11.77 0.30
N GLU A 33 -21.63 -11.91 1.59
CA GLU A 33 -20.37 -11.50 2.23
C GLU A 33 -19.24 -12.46 1.83
N SER A 34 -19.02 -12.57 0.52
CA SER A 34 -17.69 -12.78 -0.04
C SER A 34 -16.78 -11.72 0.59
N PRO A 35 -15.51 -12.02 0.96
CA PRO A 35 -14.62 -11.08 1.63
C PRO A 35 -14.18 -9.93 0.70
N THR A 36 -15.12 -9.24 0.08
CA THR A 36 -14.92 -8.13 -0.86
C THR A 36 -15.52 -6.83 -0.34
N ASP A 37 -16.04 -6.81 0.91
CA ASP A 37 -16.47 -5.58 1.59
C ASP A 37 -15.89 -5.46 3.02
N ALA A 38 -14.60 -5.73 3.21
CA ALA A 38 -13.81 -4.71 3.85
C ALA A 38 -13.87 -3.56 2.86
N SER A 39 -14.59 -2.48 3.18
CA SER A 39 -14.54 -1.24 2.43
C SER A 39 -13.09 -1.06 2.00
N ALA A 40 -12.82 -1.30 0.72
CA ALA A 40 -11.49 -1.10 0.18
C ALA A 40 -11.27 0.40 0.36
N VAL A 41 -10.71 0.77 1.50
CA VAL A 41 -10.22 2.12 1.73
C VAL A 41 -9.31 2.35 0.55
N VAL A 42 -9.77 3.16 -0.39
CA VAL A 42 -9.06 3.43 -1.63
C VAL A 42 -7.72 3.98 -1.22
N VAL A 43 -6.71 3.11 -1.19
CA VAL A 43 -5.36 3.50 -0.80
C VAL A 43 -4.86 4.46 -1.86
N ASN A 44 -4.71 5.71 -1.47
CA ASN A 44 -4.19 6.73 -2.36
C ASN A 44 -2.70 6.46 -2.61
N ASN A 45 -2.39 5.98 -3.81
CA ASN A 45 -1.02 5.65 -4.20
C ASN A 45 -0.19 6.88 -4.63
N THR A 46 -0.73 8.09 -4.54
CA THR A 46 -0.02 9.31 -4.93
C THR A 46 1.28 9.48 -4.14
N LEU A 47 1.23 9.25 -2.82
CA LEU A 47 2.43 9.38 -1.96
C LEU A 47 3.52 8.38 -2.31
N VAL A 48 3.16 7.13 -2.60
CA VAL A 48 4.16 6.12 -2.95
C VAL A 48 4.79 6.38 -4.33
N TRP A 49 4.10 7.02 -5.24
CA TRP A 49 4.69 7.50 -6.49
C TRP A 49 5.67 8.65 -6.25
N TRP A 50 5.34 9.60 -5.38
CA TRP A 50 6.31 10.63 -4.95
C TRP A 50 7.55 9.99 -4.32
N LEU A 51 7.36 8.97 -3.47
CA LEU A 51 8.45 8.21 -2.88
C LEU A 51 9.29 7.47 -3.95
N ALA A 52 8.66 6.92 -4.99
CA ALA A 52 9.36 6.24 -6.09
C ALA A 52 10.26 7.20 -6.89
N PHE A 53 9.90 8.49 -6.98
CA PHE A 53 10.68 9.51 -7.66
C PHE A 53 11.66 10.28 -6.75
N THR A 54 11.73 9.96 -5.45
CA THR A 54 12.62 10.66 -4.51
C THR A 54 14.10 10.68 -4.93
N PRO A 55 14.70 9.66 -5.60
CA PRO A 55 16.08 9.78 -6.04
C PRO A 55 16.30 10.97 -6.98
N ILE A 56 15.41 11.18 -7.95
CA ILE A 56 15.49 12.33 -8.86
C ILE A 56 15.17 13.64 -8.15
N ILE A 57 14.10 13.67 -7.36
CA ILE A 57 13.68 14.86 -6.61
C ILE A 57 14.81 15.31 -5.69
N GLY A 58 15.46 14.36 -5.01
CA GLY A 58 16.59 14.62 -4.12
C GLY A 58 17.77 15.28 -4.84
N VAL A 59 18.14 14.76 -6.03
CA VAL A 59 19.22 15.34 -6.84
C VAL A 59 18.85 16.77 -7.31
N VAL A 60 17.63 16.98 -7.76
CA VAL A 60 17.16 18.32 -8.19
C VAL A 60 17.20 19.31 -7.02
N VAL A 61 16.71 18.93 -5.85
CA VAL A 61 16.71 19.79 -4.66
C VAL A 61 18.14 20.05 -4.19
N ALA A 62 18.98 19.03 -4.14
CA ALA A 62 20.40 19.17 -3.77
C ALA A 62 21.15 20.08 -4.75
N GLY A 63 20.90 19.95 -6.06
CA GLY A 63 21.47 20.83 -7.09
C GLY A 63 21.04 22.28 -6.93
N LEU A 64 19.76 22.53 -6.64
CA LEU A 64 19.24 23.87 -6.35
C LEU A 64 19.90 24.48 -5.11
N LEU A 65 20.01 23.73 -4.03
CA LEU A 65 20.68 24.16 -2.81
C LEU A 65 22.18 24.44 -3.05
N ALA A 66 22.85 23.62 -3.84
CA ALA A 66 24.24 23.80 -4.23
C ALA A 66 24.42 25.11 -5.02
N ALA A 67 23.55 25.38 -5.98
CA ALA A 67 23.56 26.63 -6.77
C ALA A 67 23.32 27.86 -5.90
N LEU A 68 22.35 27.81 -4.99
CA LEU A 68 22.01 28.92 -4.07
C LEU A 68 23.12 29.21 -3.05
N THR A 69 23.73 28.15 -2.51
CA THR A 69 24.75 28.28 -1.45
C THR A 69 26.18 28.33 -1.98
N ARG A 70 26.37 28.16 -3.30
CA ARG A 70 27.69 28.05 -3.97
C ARG A 70 28.60 26.96 -3.36
N LYS A 71 27.97 25.90 -2.79
CA LYS A 71 28.66 24.73 -2.25
C LYS A 71 28.56 23.56 -3.24
N HIS A 72 29.48 22.61 -3.12
CA HIS A 72 29.45 21.40 -3.95
C HIS A 72 28.20 20.56 -3.63
N ILE A 73 27.60 19.93 -4.64
CA ILE A 73 26.37 19.15 -4.50
C ILE A 73 26.49 18.02 -3.46
N SER A 74 27.68 17.44 -3.32
CA SER A 74 27.95 16.38 -2.36
C SER A 74 27.73 16.76 -0.89
N TYR A 75 27.67 18.05 -0.54
CA TYR A 75 27.28 18.49 0.81
C TYR A 75 25.80 18.21 1.10
N PHE A 76 24.98 17.97 0.09
CA PHE A 76 23.54 17.85 0.23
C PHE A 76 23.01 16.41 0.08
N TRP A 77 23.87 15.40 0.20
CA TRP A 77 23.50 13.97 0.12
C TRP A 77 22.39 13.59 1.13
N TRP A 78 22.37 14.23 2.28
CA TRP A 78 21.38 14.01 3.33
C TRP A 78 19.96 14.44 2.93
N VAL A 79 19.79 15.31 1.94
CA VAL A 79 18.48 15.77 1.43
C VAL A 79 17.68 14.59 0.91
N THR A 80 18.29 13.78 0.04
CA THR A 80 17.66 12.57 -0.52
C THR A 80 17.30 11.59 0.60
N LEU A 81 18.16 11.43 1.59
CA LEU A 81 17.92 10.54 2.73
C LEU A 81 16.74 11.00 3.57
N ILE A 82 16.64 12.28 3.92
CA ILE A 82 15.52 12.83 4.69
C ILE A 82 14.22 12.73 3.90
N LEU A 83 14.22 13.02 2.60
CA LEU A 83 13.04 12.87 1.75
C LEU A 83 12.55 11.44 1.71
N ASN A 84 13.44 10.47 1.53
CA ASN A 84 13.08 9.05 1.50
C ASN A 84 12.47 8.60 2.83
N ILE A 85 13.13 8.88 3.95
CA ILE A 85 12.64 8.49 5.29
C ILE A 85 11.33 9.23 5.61
N GLY A 86 11.27 10.54 5.39
CA GLY A 86 10.09 11.34 5.70
C GLY A 86 8.85 10.91 4.92
N LEU A 87 8.98 10.70 3.61
CA LEU A 87 7.87 10.25 2.78
C LEU A 87 7.42 8.83 3.10
N SER A 88 8.35 7.91 3.38
CA SER A 88 7.98 6.54 3.75
C SER A 88 7.29 6.46 5.12
N MET A 89 7.73 7.26 6.10
CA MET A 89 7.05 7.36 7.40
C MET A 89 5.67 8.00 7.27
N PHE A 90 5.53 8.98 6.39
CA PHE A 90 4.24 9.63 6.15
C PHE A 90 3.25 8.68 5.46
N ASP A 91 3.70 7.93 4.45
CA ASP A 91 2.88 6.89 3.80
C ASP A 91 2.45 5.79 4.80
N GLU A 92 3.38 5.33 5.65
CA GLU A 92 3.07 4.37 6.72
C GLU A 92 1.99 4.89 7.68
N GLN A 93 2.08 6.17 8.10
CA GLN A 93 1.07 6.77 8.98
C GLN A 93 -0.30 6.85 8.31
N MET A 94 -0.33 7.17 7.01
CA MET A 94 -1.59 7.21 6.25
C MET A 94 -2.21 5.81 6.13
N LEU A 95 -1.40 4.78 5.91
CA LEU A 95 -1.87 3.40 5.86
C LEU A 95 -2.38 2.91 7.23
N LYS A 96 -1.71 3.27 8.32
CA LYS A 96 -2.18 2.99 9.70
C LYS A 96 -3.55 3.63 9.97
N LYS A 97 -3.72 4.90 9.58
CA LYS A 97 -5.01 5.60 9.69
C LYS A 97 -6.11 4.97 8.85
N ALA A 98 -5.75 4.38 7.72
CA ALA A 98 -6.66 3.63 6.85
C ALA A 98 -6.97 2.20 7.35
N GLY A 99 -6.45 1.80 8.52
CA GLY A 99 -6.72 0.50 9.14
C GLY A 99 -5.89 -0.66 8.59
N HIS A 100 -4.85 -0.39 7.79
CA HIS A 100 -3.96 -1.43 7.30
C HIS A 100 -2.91 -1.83 8.34
N ASP A 101 -2.64 -3.15 8.43
CA ASP A 101 -1.57 -3.67 9.28
C ASP A 101 -0.20 -3.34 8.68
N THR A 102 0.46 -2.34 9.24
CA THR A 102 1.79 -1.89 8.78
C THR A 102 2.94 -2.61 9.48
N GLU A 103 2.67 -3.38 10.53
CA GLU A 103 3.74 -4.12 11.25
C GLU A 103 4.47 -5.11 10.32
N LYS A 104 3.75 -5.69 9.37
CA LYS A 104 4.30 -6.61 8.37
C LYS A 104 5.12 -5.91 7.27
N MET A 105 4.98 -4.59 7.11
CA MET A 105 5.69 -3.84 6.06
C MET A 105 7.17 -3.60 6.40
N GLY A 106 7.57 -3.80 7.68
CA GLY A 106 8.92 -3.54 8.15
C GLY A 106 9.17 -2.05 8.40
N GLY A 107 10.39 -1.69 8.77
CA GLY A 107 10.73 -0.30 9.09
C GLY A 107 10.72 0.61 7.86
N ALA A 108 9.97 1.70 7.92
CA ALA A 108 9.89 2.71 6.85
C ALA A 108 11.24 3.38 6.51
N TRP A 109 12.26 3.22 7.34
CA TRP A 109 13.61 3.72 7.10
C TRP A 109 14.37 2.93 6.01
N LEU A 110 13.99 1.66 5.76
CA LEU A 110 14.51 0.83 4.68
C LEU A 110 13.58 0.92 3.46
N VAL A 111 13.65 2.03 2.74
CA VAL A 111 12.74 2.38 1.63
C VAL A 111 12.54 1.25 0.61
N PRO A 112 13.58 0.58 0.07
CA PRO A 112 13.36 -0.49 -0.91
C PRO A 112 12.60 -1.69 -0.30
N VAL A 113 12.92 -2.06 0.94
CA VAL A 113 12.22 -3.15 1.64
C VAL A 113 10.78 -2.76 1.94
N TYR A 114 10.56 -1.51 2.36
CA TYR A 114 9.24 -0.96 2.61
C TYR A 114 8.36 -0.99 1.35
N LEU A 115 8.86 -0.46 0.22
CA LEU A 115 8.14 -0.44 -1.05
C LEU A 115 7.77 -1.85 -1.53
N TYR A 116 8.69 -2.80 -1.42
CA TYR A 116 8.45 -4.20 -1.80
C TYR A 116 7.38 -4.85 -0.93
N LYS A 117 7.52 -4.76 0.40
CA LYS A 117 6.55 -5.34 1.34
C LYS A 117 5.19 -4.65 1.27
N ARG A 118 5.16 -3.33 1.08
CA ARG A 118 3.93 -2.57 0.87
C ARG A 118 3.13 -3.11 -0.32
N ALA A 119 3.81 -3.36 -1.44
CA ALA A 119 3.16 -3.92 -2.62
C ALA A 119 2.57 -5.32 -2.34
N GLN A 120 3.28 -6.16 -1.56
CA GLN A 120 2.77 -7.47 -1.18
C GLN A 120 1.56 -7.40 -0.23
N VAL A 121 1.65 -6.59 0.82
CA VAL A 121 0.56 -6.46 1.83
C VAL A 121 -0.71 -5.89 1.21
N LEU A 122 -0.57 -4.94 0.29
CA LEU A 122 -1.70 -4.32 -0.41
C LEU A 122 -2.12 -5.09 -1.68
N ASN A 123 -1.48 -6.22 -1.98
CA ASN A 123 -1.69 -7.01 -3.20
C ASN A 123 -1.63 -6.16 -4.47
N GLN A 124 -0.67 -5.23 -4.52
CA GLN A 124 -0.47 -4.29 -5.61
C GLN A 124 0.77 -4.67 -6.45
N ASN A 125 0.90 -4.04 -7.61
CA ASN A 125 2.05 -4.21 -8.49
C ASN A 125 3.32 -3.60 -7.85
N ASN A 126 4.48 -4.24 -8.05
CA ASN A 126 5.80 -3.79 -7.58
C ASN A 126 6.38 -2.61 -8.40
N ALA A 127 5.57 -1.93 -9.21
CA ALA A 127 6.04 -0.90 -10.14
C ALA A 127 6.84 0.21 -9.43
N TYR A 128 6.37 0.71 -8.28
CA TYR A 128 7.06 1.77 -7.54
C TYR A 128 8.40 1.32 -6.96
N PHE A 129 8.51 0.05 -6.53
CA PHE A 129 9.77 -0.53 -6.09
C PHE A 129 10.79 -0.59 -7.25
N ILE A 130 10.33 -1.05 -8.42
CA ILE A 130 11.18 -1.14 -9.62
C ILE A 130 11.64 0.25 -10.06
N VAL A 131 10.71 1.20 -10.15
CA VAL A 131 11.01 2.59 -10.54
C VAL A 131 12.02 3.20 -9.57
N TRP A 132 11.78 3.11 -8.26
CA TRP A 132 12.69 3.63 -7.25
C TRP A 132 14.10 3.02 -7.38
N THR A 133 14.18 1.68 -7.52
CA THR A 133 15.47 0.97 -7.62
C THR A 133 16.23 1.38 -8.87
N VAL A 134 15.56 1.45 -10.02
CA VAL A 134 16.19 1.87 -11.29
C VAL A 134 16.70 3.30 -11.18
N LEU A 135 15.90 4.22 -10.67
CA LEU A 135 16.29 5.62 -10.52
C LEU A 135 17.44 5.79 -9.52
N PHE A 136 17.41 5.04 -8.43
CA PHE A 136 18.48 5.06 -7.43
C PHE A 136 19.81 4.56 -8.01
N VAL A 137 19.78 3.45 -8.77
CA VAL A 137 20.98 2.94 -9.44
C VAL A 137 21.49 3.93 -10.49
N LEU A 138 20.60 4.55 -11.27
CA LEU A 138 20.99 5.56 -12.25
C LEU A 138 21.64 6.79 -11.58
N THR A 139 21.13 7.24 -10.44
CA THR A 139 21.75 8.36 -9.70
C THR A 139 23.12 7.99 -9.16
N LEU A 140 23.31 6.76 -8.65
CA LEU A 140 24.63 6.29 -8.22
C LEU A 140 25.65 6.20 -9.38
N LEU A 141 25.19 5.77 -10.56
CA LEU A 141 26.08 5.69 -11.74
C LEU A 141 26.44 7.06 -12.32
N SER A 142 25.59 8.08 -12.09
CA SER A 142 25.87 9.45 -12.56
C SER A 142 26.90 10.19 -11.68
N ASP A 143 27.13 9.70 -10.46
CA ASP A 143 28.10 10.27 -9.51
C ASP A 143 29.49 9.62 -9.60
N LEU A 144 29.64 8.55 -10.44
CA LEU A 144 30.91 7.86 -10.74
C LEU A 144 31.60 8.49 -11.94
#